data_25d964aa0cbfe21c5ac9e4d1e47dd64b
#
_entry.id   25d964aa0cbfe21c5ac9e4d1e47dd64b
#
_cell.length_a   1.000
_cell.length_b   1.000
_cell.length_c   1.000
_cell.angle_alpha   90.00
_cell.angle_beta   90.00
_cell.angle_gamma   90.00
#
_symmetry.space_group_name_H-M   'P 1'
#
loop_
_entity.id
_entity.type
_entity.pdbx_description
1 polymer ?
#
loop_
_entity_poly.entity_id
_entity_poly.type
_entity_poly.pdbx_seq_one_letter_code
_entity_poly.pdbx_strand_id
1 'polypeptide(L)'
;MLKKLKMNPLTKDLYITDIGCFSHARHHFRERTNGCDSHIFIYCASGKGRIRTKDNLTIVLKERSFAYIPRDMPHAYGADDEDPWTIYWFHLKGDQMDDFMDLFEPFKMYISLAVSDEIKLLELFHQCYTLLLNKSYSMIHLVQVSQTIRYLLSFVVSVAARKEDSTYQSHVDKAIRYMGEQLESTVSLDELSQHVQVSKQHLNLIFKQSTGYSPVDYYLRMKIQRASQLLDLTNASIKEISIQLGFRDPYYFSRLFKKIMGCSPLAYRNNLKG
;
A
#
# COMPACT_ATOMS: atom_id res chain seq x y z
N MET A 1 17.58 -11.10 14.66
CA MET A 1 16.46 -11.36 13.73
C MET A 1 16.95 -11.97 12.42
N LEU A 2 17.76 -11.28 11.63
CA LEU A 2 18.19 -11.72 10.28
C LEU A 2 18.79 -13.14 10.23
N LYS A 3 19.62 -13.52 11.21
CA LYS A 3 20.19 -14.88 11.27
C LYS A 3 19.10 -15.96 11.38
N LYS A 4 18.03 -15.72 12.16
CA LYS A 4 16.91 -16.66 12.27
C LYS A 4 16.12 -16.78 10.95
N LEU A 5 15.91 -15.67 10.25
CA LEU A 5 15.21 -15.65 8.95
C LEU A 5 15.99 -16.48 7.89
N LYS A 6 17.29 -16.27 7.79
CA LYS A 6 18.16 -16.98 6.82
C LYS A 6 18.26 -18.48 7.07
N MET A 7 18.11 -18.94 8.31
CA MET A 7 18.28 -20.35 8.67
C MET A 7 16.97 -21.15 8.69
N ASN A 8 15.82 -20.48 8.65
CA ASN A 8 14.54 -21.18 8.74
C ASN A 8 13.98 -21.46 7.33
N PRO A 9 13.65 -22.72 6.99
CA PRO A 9 13.14 -23.09 5.66
C PRO A 9 11.88 -22.32 5.22
N LEU A 10 11.05 -21.86 6.18
CA LEU A 10 9.80 -21.14 5.88
C LEU A 10 10.01 -19.65 5.59
N THR A 11 11.20 -19.10 5.86
CA THR A 11 11.47 -17.67 5.71
C THR A 11 12.72 -17.35 4.89
N LYS A 12 13.66 -18.27 4.75
CA LYS A 12 14.95 -18.03 4.07
C LYS A 12 14.81 -17.62 2.61
N ASP A 13 13.76 -18.09 1.96
CA ASP A 13 13.53 -17.88 0.52
C ASP A 13 13.07 -16.46 0.20
N LEU A 14 12.35 -15.80 1.15
CA LEU A 14 11.87 -14.43 1.00
C LEU A 14 11.55 -13.82 2.37
N TYR A 15 12.21 -12.71 2.71
CA TYR A 15 11.97 -12.00 3.96
C TYR A 15 12.24 -10.50 3.85
N ILE A 16 11.54 -9.72 4.68
CA ILE A 16 11.72 -8.27 4.80
C ILE A 16 12.92 -8.00 5.70
N THR A 17 13.83 -7.13 5.25
CA THR A 17 14.93 -6.59 6.09
C THR A 17 14.58 -5.24 6.68
N ASP A 18 13.89 -4.40 5.94
CA ASP A 18 13.44 -3.08 6.32
C ASP A 18 12.07 -2.79 5.70
N ILE A 19 11.23 -2.03 6.40
CA ILE A 19 9.90 -1.63 5.96
C ILE A 19 9.53 -0.29 6.59
N GLY A 20 8.86 0.57 5.85
CA GLY A 20 8.45 1.87 6.37
C GLY A 20 7.53 2.63 5.43
N CYS A 21 7.06 3.77 5.91
CA CYS A 21 6.34 4.74 5.11
C CYS A 21 6.90 6.15 5.37
N PHE A 22 6.80 6.99 4.36
CA PHE A 22 7.11 8.41 4.46
C PHE A 22 5.95 9.20 3.88
N SER A 23 5.32 10.02 4.71
CA SER A 23 4.21 10.87 4.31
C SER A 23 4.71 12.25 3.92
N HIS A 24 4.33 12.75 2.73
CA HIS A 24 4.69 14.09 2.23
C HIS A 24 6.19 14.43 2.40
N ALA A 25 7.04 13.51 1.99
CA ALA A 25 8.47 13.50 2.31
C ALA A 25 9.28 14.47 1.43
N ARG A 26 9.02 15.79 1.57
CA ARG A 26 9.58 16.87 0.73
C ARG A 26 11.10 16.81 0.56
N HIS A 27 11.85 16.45 1.60
CA HIS A 27 13.31 16.40 1.56
C HIS A 27 13.86 14.98 1.51
N HIS A 28 13.02 14.01 1.16
CA HIS A 28 13.44 12.64 1.07
C HIS A 28 14.29 12.43 -0.18
N PHE A 29 15.57 12.19 0.04
CA PHE A 29 16.52 11.82 -0.98
C PHE A 29 17.45 10.72 -0.48
N ARG A 30 17.74 9.76 -1.34
CA ARG A 30 18.71 8.69 -1.09
C ARG A 30 19.54 8.46 -2.33
N GLU A 31 20.84 8.30 -2.14
CA GLU A 31 21.77 7.90 -3.19
C GLU A 31 22.60 6.73 -2.71
N ARG A 32 22.73 5.72 -3.56
CA ARG A 32 23.52 4.51 -3.33
C ARG A 32 24.36 4.22 -4.57
N THR A 33 25.54 4.81 -4.60
CA THR A 33 26.48 4.73 -5.73
C THR A 33 26.97 3.32 -6.02
N ASN A 34 26.95 2.42 -5.02
CA ASN A 34 27.32 1.00 -5.15
C ASN A 34 26.10 0.07 -5.05
N GLY A 35 24.87 0.61 -5.12
CA GLY A 35 23.67 -0.17 -4.87
C GLY A 35 23.47 -0.52 -3.39
N CYS A 36 22.65 -1.51 -3.12
CA CYS A 36 22.51 -2.12 -1.80
C CYS A 36 22.28 -3.63 -1.92
N ASP A 37 22.54 -4.36 -0.86
CA ASP A 37 22.50 -5.82 -0.80
C ASP A 37 21.08 -6.42 -0.69
N SER A 38 20.05 -5.60 -0.94
CA SER A 38 18.63 -5.97 -0.93
C SER A 38 17.89 -5.40 -2.13
N HIS A 39 16.81 -6.06 -2.54
CA HIS A 39 15.87 -5.49 -3.51
C HIS A 39 14.98 -4.48 -2.80
N ILE A 40 14.78 -3.31 -3.42
CA ILE A 40 13.96 -2.23 -2.86
C ILE A 40 12.66 -2.16 -3.64
N PHE A 41 11.55 -2.06 -2.92
CA PHE A 41 10.22 -1.87 -3.48
C PHE A 41 9.61 -0.59 -2.92
N ILE A 42 9.04 0.22 -3.80
CA ILE A 42 8.46 1.52 -3.46
C ILE A 42 7.09 1.62 -4.11
N TYR A 43 6.07 1.84 -3.30
CA TYR A 43 4.74 2.20 -3.75
C TYR A 43 4.48 3.68 -3.46
N CYS A 44 4.15 4.45 -4.50
CA CYS A 44 3.78 5.87 -4.39
C CYS A 44 2.26 5.97 -4.27
N ALA A 45 1.78 6.35 -3.08
CA ALA A 45 0.34 6.47 -2.80
C ALA A 45 -0.21 7.86 -3.18
N SER A 46 0.60 8.91 -3.14
CA SER A 46 0.23 10.26 -3.57
C SER A 46 1.48 11.07 -3.91
N GLY A 47 1.31 12.18 -4.62
CA GLY A 47 2.41 13.01 -5.06
C GLY A 47 3.28 12.33 -6.11
N LYS A 48 4.53 12.77 -6.23
CA LYS A 48 5.47 12.22 -7.21
C LYS A 48 6.92 12.25 -6.71
N GLY A 49 7.75 11.42 -7.34
CA GLY A 49 9.19 11.37 -7.11
C GLY A 49 9.91 10.72 -8.29
N ARG A 50 11.23 10.62 -8.20
CA ARG A 50 12.05 10.11 -9.30
C ARG A 50 13.05 9.08 -8.78
N ILE A 51 13.23 8.02 -9.57
CA ILE A 51 14.33 7.05 -9.41
C ILE A 51 15.26 7.23 -10.60
N ARG A 52 16.56 7.39 -10.35
CA ARG A 52 17.62 7.47 -11.35
C ARG A 52 18.55 6.28 -11.17
N THR A 53 18.81 5.56 -12.24
CA THR A 53 19.78 4.45 -12.26
C THR A 53 21.11 4.90 -12.86
N LYS A 54 22.14 4.07 -12.72
CA LYS A 54 23.47 4.34 -13.28
C LYS A 54 23.45 4.55 -14.80
N ASP A 55 22.56 3.88 -15.52
CA ASP A 55 22.41 3.97 -16.98
C ASP A 55 21.63 5.23 -17.43
N ASN A 56 21.50 6.23 -16.55
CA ASN A 56 20.72 7.44 -16.76
C ASN A 56 19.22 7.20 -17.04
N LEU A 57 18.71 6.01 -16.80
CA LEU A 57 17.28 5.76 -16.82
C LEU A 57 16.64 6.52 -15.65
N THR A 58 15.70 7.39 -15.98
CA THR A 58 14.91 8.11 -14.97
C THR A 58 13.46 7.61 -15.02
N ILE A 59 13.01 7.06 -13.91
CA ILE A 59 11.64 6.62 -13.71
C ILE A 59 10.92 7.64 -12.85
N VAL A 60 9.84 8.22 -13.34
CA VAL A 60 8.98 9.11 -12.56
C VAL A 60 7.88 8.28 -11.92
N LEU A 61 7.93 8.16 -10.60
CA LEU A 61 6.84 7.58 -9.82
C LEU A 61 5.78 8.64 -9.59
N LYS A 62 4.55 8.29 -9.90
CA LYS A 62 3.35 9.10 -9.64
C LYS A 62 2.42 8.33 -8.71
N GLU A 63 1.37 8.98 -8.30
CA GLU A 63 0.30 8.32 -7.55
C GLU A 63 -0.10 6.97 -8.18
N ARG A 64 -0.30 5.96 -7.34
CA ARG A 64 -0.62 4.58 -7.72
C ARG A 64 0.42 3.89 -8.61
N SER A 65 1.68 4.24 -8.44
CA SER A 65 2.76 3.52 -9.09
C SER A 65 3.61 2.71 -8.09
N PHE A 66 4.01 1.54 -8.54
CA PHE A 66 4.86 0.62 -7.81
C PHE A 66 6.17 0.46 -8.59
N ALA A 67 7.28 0.67 -7.93
CA ALA A 67 8.58 0.48 -8.53
C ALA A 67 9.41 -0.50 -7.71
N TYR A 68 10.36 -1.13 -8.39
CA TYR A 68 11.35 -1.96 -7.73
C TYR A 68 12.75 -1.62 -8.24
N ILE A 69 13.74 -1.76 -7.38
CA ILE A 69 15.15 -1.56 -7.68
C ILE A 69 15.88 -2.85 -7.32
N PRO A 70 16.50 -3.53 -8.29
CA PRO A 70 17.29 -4.74 -8.03
C PRO A 70 18.42 -4.49 -7.03
N ARG A 71 18.81 -5.54 -6.30
CA ARG A 71 20.01 -5.51 -5.46
C ARG A 71 21.24 -5.12 -6.28
N ASP A 72 22.23 -4.54 -5.64
CA ASP A 72 23.52 -4.15 -6.22
C ASP A 72 23.43 -3.14 -7.37
N MET A 73 22.23 -2.64 -7.70
CA MET A 73 22.03 -1.61 -8.73
C MET A 73 22.34 -0.22 -8.15
N PRO A 74 23.31 0.52 -8.70
CA PRO A 74 23.54 1.93 -8.35
C PRO A 74 22.34 2.79 -8.71
N HIS A 75 21.85 3.55 -7.74
CA HIS A 75 20.64 4.37 -7.92
C HIS A 75 20.59 5.58 -6.99
N ALA A 76 19.80 6.56 -7.40
CA ALA A 76 19.34 7.63 -6.53
C ALA A 76 17.83 7.78 -6.67
N TYR A 77 17.14 8.10 -5.59
CA TYR A 77 15.72 8.42 -5.63
C TYR A 77 15.37 9.54 -4.66
N GLY A 78 14.33 10.30 -4.99
CA GLY A 78 13.88 11.40 -4.17
C GLY A 78 12.50 11.90 -4.53
N ALA A 79 11.90 12.62 -3.57
CA ALA A 79 10.63 13.30 -3.77
C ALA A 79 10.77 14.46 -4.77
N ASP A 80 9.66 14.82 -5.37
CA ASP A 80 9.53 16.08 -6.09
C ASP A 80 9.39 17.25 -5.09
N ASP A 81 9.94 18.41 -5.40
CA ASP A 81 9.97 19.55 -4.49
C ASP A 81 8.60 20.24 -4.37
N GLU A 82 7.81 20.24 -5.45
CA GLU A 82 6.50 20.92 -5.51
C GLU A 82 5.36 19.99 -5.08
N ASP A 83 5.45 18.70 -5.44
CA ASP A 83 4.44 17.70 -5.16
C ASP A 83 5.09 16.46 -4.52
N PRO A 84 5.56 16.58 -3.26
CA PRO A 84 6.31 15.54 -2.60
C PRO A 84 5.48 14.29 -2.32
N TRP A 85 6.08 13.15 -2.61
CA TRP A 85 5.41 11.86 -2.51
C TRP A 85 5.09 11.41 -1.09
N THR A 86 4.02 10.62 -0.99
CA THR A 86 3.76 9.71 0.12
C THR A 86 4.08 8.31 -0.38
N ILE A 87 5.03 7.63 0.25
CA ILE A 87 5.48 6.31 -0.18
C ILE A 87 5.41 5.28 0.94
N TYR A 88 5.14 4.04 0.52
CA TYR A 88 5.30 2.82 1.30
C TYR A 88 6.43 2.02 0.67
N TRP A 89 7.40 1.60 1.48
CA TRP A 89 8.58 0.95 0.95
C TRP A 89 9.00 -0.24 1.82
N PHE A 90 9.66 -1.21 1.20
CA PHE A 90 10.26 -2.35 1.88
C PHE A 90 11.48 -2.86 1.13
N HIS A 91 12.41 -3.42 1.90
CA HIS A 91 13.59 -4.09 1.38
C HIS A 91 13.45 -5.59 1.57
N LEU A 92 13.76 -6.34 0.52
CA LEU A 92 13.64 -7.80 0.52
C LEU A 92 14.97 -8.49 0.23
N LYS A 93 15.15 -9.64 0.90
CA LYS A 93 16.19 -10.62 0.65
C LYS A 93 15.61 -12.04 0.68
N GLY A 94 16.34 -12.98 0.15
CA GLY A 94 15.99 -14.40 0.21
C GLY A 94 16.58 -15.19 -0.95
N ASP A 95 16.58 -16.51 -0.80
CA ASP A 95 17.19 -17.40 -1.78
C ASP A 95 16.39 -17.47 -3.11
N GLN A 96 15.06 -17.14 -3.06
CA GLN A 96 14.18 -17.14 -4.23
C GLN A 96 13.86 -15.72 -4.76
N MET A 97 14.60 -14.70 -4.32
CA MET A 97 14.33 -13.34 -4.79
C MET A 97 14.57 -13.15 -6.29
N ASP A 98 15.56 -13.82 -6.84
CA ASP A 98 15.86 -13.72 -8.27
C ASP A 98 14.70 -14.29 -9.11
N ASP A 99 14.09 -15.42 -8.70
CA ASP A 99 12.89 -15.98 -9.35
C ASP A 99 11.71 -14.99 -9.34
N PHE A 100 11.54 -14.24 -8.24
CA PHE A 100 10.54 -13.16 -8.19
C PHE A 100 10.91 -11.99 -9.11
N MET A 101 12.18 -11.64 -9.20
CA MET A 101 12.61 -10.54 -10.07
C MET A 101 12.35 -10.85 -11.54
N ASP A 102 12.47 -12.12 -11.98
CA ASP A 102 12.11 -12.55 -13.32
C ASP A 102 10.62 -12.28 -13.64
N LEU A 103 9.72 -12.41 -12.64
CA LEU A 103 8.31 -12.07 -12.83
C LEU A 103 8.07 -10.55 -13.00
N PHE A 104 8.97 -9.73 -12.47
CA PHE A 104 8.89 -8.26 -12.59
C PHE A 104 9.58 -7.72 -13.84
N GLU A 105 10.49 -8.49 -14.44
CA GLU A 105 11.31 -8.08 -15.59
C GLU A 105 10.49 -7.45 -16.74
N PRO A 106 9.32 -8.01 -17.16
CA PRO A 106 8.51 -7.43 -18.23
C PRO A 106 8.05 -6.00 -17.98
N PHE A 107 7.97 -5.57 -16.72
CA PHE A 107 7.47 -4.25 -16.33
C PHE A 107 8.59 -3.18 -16.18
N LYS A 108 9.84 -3.53 -16.49
CA LYS A 108 10.97 -2.58 -16.54
C LYS A 108 11.06 -1.66 -15.33
N MET A 109 11.04 -2.22 -14.13
CA MET A 109 11.12 -1.52 -12.83
C MET A 109 9.91 -0.64 -12.47
N TYR A 110 8.85 -0.58 -13.28
CA TYR A 110 7.71 0.30 -13.05
C TYR A 110 6.38 -0.41 -13.35
N ILE A 111 5.43 -0.31 -12.44
CA ILE A 111 4.07 -0.84 -12.58
C ILE A 111 3.08 0.24 -12.18
N SER A 112 2.15 0.59 -13.08
CA SER A 112 0.99 1.40 -12.72
C SER A 112 -0.14 0.49 -12.24
N LEU A 113 -0.71 0.80 -11.07
CA LEU A 113 -1.80 0.03 -10.47
C LEU A 113 -3.14 0.73 -10.71
N ALA A 114 -4.20 -0.05 -10.88
CA ALA A 114 -5.55 0.48 -10.89
C ALA A 114 -5.96 0.97 -9.49
N VAL A 115 -6.89 1.93 -9.46
CA VAL A 115 -7.42 2.48 -8.20
C VAL A 115 -8.04 1.38 -7.32
N SER A 116 -8.68 0.39 -7.95
CA SER A 116 -9.30 -0.75 -7.28
C SER A 116 -8.34 -1.64 -6.49
N ASP A 117 -7.05 -1.66 -6.86
CA ASP A 117 -6.06 -2.58 -6.29
C ASP A 117 -5.27 -1.97 -5.12
N GLU A 118 -5.32 -0.64 -4.97
CA GLU A 118 -4.59 0.12 -3.95
C GLU A 118 -4.91 -0.33 -2.53
N ILE A 119 -6.20 -0.47 -2.19
CA ILE A 119 -6.64 -0.85 -0.84
C ILE A 119 -6.05 -2.21 -0.45
N LYS A 120 -6.07 -3.18 -1.36
CA LYS A 120 -5.54 -4.51 -1.09
C LYS A 120 -4.03 -4.50 -0.89
N LEU A 121 -3.31 -3.75 -1.72
CA LEU A 121 -1.86 -3.59 -1.59
C LEU A 121 -1.49 -3.01 -0.22
N LEU A 122 -2.14 -1.92 0.15
CA LEU A 122 -1.86 -1.24 1.42
C LEU A 122 -2.29 -2.07 2.63
N GLU A 123 -3.37 -2.84 2.55
CA GLU A 123 -3.78 -3.78 3.59
C GLU A 123 -2.69 -4.82 3.85
N LEU A 124 -2.15 -5.45 2.81
CA LEU A 124 -1.06 -6.42 2.91
C LEU A 124 0.23 -5.79 3.46
N PHE A 125 0.55 -4.57 3.01
CA PHE A 125 1.68 -3.81 3.55
C PHE A 125 1.51 -3.57 5.06
N HIS A 126 0.37 -3.05 5.49
CA HIS A 126 0.11 -2.75 6.89
C HIS A 126 0.10 -4.00 7.77
N GLN A 127 -0.33 -5.15 7.28
CA GLN A 127 -0.20 -6.42 8.01
C GLN A 127 1.27 -6.73 8.31
N CYS A 128 2.16 -6.65 7.29
CA CYS A 128 3.59 -6.85 7.49
C CYS A 128 4.19 -5.80 8.43
N TYR A 129 3.85 -4.53 8.22
CA TYR A 129 4.36 -3.40 8.99
C TYR A 129 4.01 -3.53 10.47
N THR A 130 2.75 -3.78 10.80
CA THR A 130 2.27 -3.92 12.17
C THR A 130 2.91 -5.10 12.91
N LEU A 131 3.06 -6.24 12.23
CA LEU A 131 3.70 -7.42 12.82
C LEU A 131 5.18 -7.17 13.15
N LEU A 132 5.88 -6.42 12.29
CA LEU A 132 7.30 -6.11 12.49
C LEU A 132 7.52 -4.98 13.52
N LEU A 133 6.64 -3.97 13.58
CA LEU A 133 6.71 -2.88 14.56
C LEU A 133 6.56 -3.38 15.99
N ASN A 134 5.66 -4.31 16.24
CA ASN A 134 5.38 -4.82 17.58
C ASN A 134 6.57 -5.61 18.18
N LYS A 135 7.74 -5.61 17.50
CA LYS A 135 9.00 -6.26 17.91
C LYS A 135 8.82 -7.71 18.38
N SER A 136 7.71 -8.32 18.03
CA SER A 136 7.44 -9.71 18.30
C SER A 136 8.23 -10.55 17.31
N TYR A 137 9.52 -10.74 17.59
CA TYR A 137 10.40 -11.61 16.80
C TYR A 137 10.07 -13.10 17.01
N SER A 138 8.80 -13.43 17.28
CA SER A 138 8.37 -14.82 17.29
C SER A 138 8.47 -15.39 15.88
N MET A 139 8.93 -16.62 15.77
CA MET A 139 9.06 -17.28 14.45
C MET A 139 7.73 -17.32 13.71
N ILE A 140 6.61 -17.47 14.43
CA ILE A 140 5.25 -17.47 13.84
C ILE A 140 4.98 -16.16 13.10
N HIS A 141 5.28 -15.01 13.71
CA HIS A 141 5.08 -13.71 13.07
C HIS A 141 6.02 -13.50 11.88
N LEU A 142 7.28 -13.94 12.00
CA LEU A 142 8.23 -13.85 10.90
C LEU A 142 7.81 -14.71 9.70
N VAL A 143 7.29 -15.91 9.94
CA VAL A 143 6.71 -16.75 8.89
C VAL A 143 5.48 -16.08 8.28
N GLN A 144 4.58 -15.55 9.10
CA GLN A 144 3.39 -14.83 8.62
C GLN A 144 3.77 -13.65 7.72
N VAL A 145 4.75 -12.82 8.13
CA VAL A 145 5.27 -11.72 7.31
C VAL A 145 5.85 -12.23 5.99
N SER A 146 6.65 -13.30 6.02
CA SER A 146 7.24 -13.89 4.82
C SER A 146 6.16 -14.37 3.82
N GLN A 147 5.10 -15.01 4.28
CA GLN A 147 4.01 -15.45 3.42
C GLN A 147 3.16 -14.27 2.90
N THR A 148 2.90 -13.26 3.75
CA THR A 148 2.13 -12.08 3.36
C THR A 148 2.87 -11.27 2.28
N ILE A 149 4.17 -11.04 2.44
CA ILE A 149 4.94 -10.29 1.44
C ILE A 149 5.08 -11.05 0.11
N ARG A 150 5.19 -12.39 0.16
CA ARG A 150 5.15 -13.24 -1.03
C ARG A 150 3.83 -13.09 -1.78
N TYR A 151 2.73 -13.09 -1.05
CA TYR A 151 1.40 -12.85 -1.63
C TYR A 151 1.29 -11.42 -2.20
N LEU A 152 1.80 -10.41 -1.51
CA LEU A 152 1.81 -9.02 -2.01
C LEU A 152 2.54 -8.91 -3.35
N LEU A 153 3.73 -9.49 -3.48
CA LEU A 153 4.48 -9.45 -4.73
C LEU A 153 3.73 -10.15 -5.87
N SER A 154 3.22 -11.36 -5.64
CA SER A 154 2.44 -12.09 -6.66
C SER A 154 1.16 -11.35 -7.03
N PHE A 155 0.50 -10.70 -6.07
CA PHE A 155 -0.65 -9.84 -6.32
C PHE A 155 -0.30 -8.67 -7.25
N VAL A 156 0.77 -7.92 -6.96
CA VAL A 156 1.21 -6.79 -7.80
C VAL A 156 1.47 -7.23 -9.24
N VAL A 157 2.21 -8.35 -9.42
CA VAL A 157 2.48 -8.89 -10.76
C VAL A 157 1.18 -9.31 -11.45
N SER A 158 0.28 -10.01 -10.76
CA SER A 158 -0.98 -10.47 -11.35
C SER A 158 -1.89 -9.32 -11.77
N VAL A 159 -1.91 -8.24 -11.00
CA VAL A 159 -2.66 -7.01 -11.33
C VAL A 159 -2.06 -6.34 -12.56
N ALA A 160 -0.74 -6.21 -12.60
CA ALA A 160 -0.04 -5.61 -13.74
C ALA A 160 -0.23 -6.39 -15.03
N ALA A 161 -0.31 -7.72 -14.94
CA ALA A 161 -0.52 -8.62 -16.08
C ALA A 161 -1.99 -8.70 -16.56
N ARG A 162 -2.95 -8.18 -15.79
CA ARG A 162 -4.35 -8.14 -16.24
C ARG A 162 -4.45 -7.30 -17.50
N LYS A 163 -4.92 -7.92 -18.59
CA LYS A 163 -5.42 -7.14 -19.74
C LYS A 163 -6.67 -6.41 -19.25
N GLU A 164 -6.68 -5.09 -19.35
CA GLU A 164 -7.84 -4.26 -19.05
C GLU A 164 -9.05 -4.75 -19.87
N ASP A 165 -9.93 -5.48 -19.21
CA ASP A 165 -11.28 -5.72 -19.72
C ASP A 165 -12.06 -4.42 -19.43
N SER A 166 -12.03 -3.52 -20.41
CA SER A 166 -12.08 -2.07 -20.22
C SER A 166 -13.39 -1.51 -19.66
N THR A 167 -14.53 -2.23 -19.74
CA THR A 167 -15.84 -1.68 -19.41
C THR A 167 -16.20 -1.83 -17.93
N TYR A 168 -16.01 -3.04 -17.36
CA TYR A 168 -16.34 -3.30 -15.95
C TYR A 168 -15.38 -2.56 -15.01
N GLN A 169 -14.10 -2.55 -15.35
CA GLN A 169 -13.08 -1.82 -14.59
C GLN A 169 -13.39 -0.31 -14.56
N SER A 170 -13.89 0.25 -15.69
CA SER A 170 -14.30 1.66 -15.75
C SER A 170 -15.42 2.01 -14.76
N HIS A 171 -16.43 1.14 -14.51
CA HIS A 171 -17.49 1.40 -13.55
C HIS A 171 -16.98 1.33 -12.10
N VAL A 172 -16.12 0.35 -11.80
CA VAL A 172 -15.50 0.21 -10.47
C VAL A 172 -14.60 1.41 -10.19
N ASP A 173 -13.75 1.80 -11.13
CA ASP A 173 -12.84 2.95 -10.98
C ASP A 173 -13.60 4.28 -10.81
N LYS A 174 -14.71 4.48 -11.53
CA LYS A 174 -15.60 5.64 -11.34
C LYS A 174 -16.20 5.65 -9.94
N ALA A 175 -16.69 4.49 -9.45
CA ALA A 175 -17.23 4.40 -8.10
C ALA A 175 -16.19 4.72 -7.03
N ILE A 176 -14.97 4.17 -7.15
CA ILE A 176 -13.88 4.42 -6.20
C ILE A 176 -13.44 5.89 -6.23
N ARG A 177 -13.37 6.51 -7.39
CA ARG A 177 -13.06 7.94 -7.51
C ARG A 177 -14.10 8.79 -6.78
N TYR A 178 -15.37 8.53 -7.03
CA TYR A 178 -16.46 9.21 -6.33
C TYR A 178 -16.40 9.01 -4.81
N MET A 179 -16.12 7.77 -4.34
CA MET A 179 -15.90 7.50 -2.92
C MET A 179 -14.74 8.33 -2.35
N GLY A 180 -13.64 8.47 -3.10
CA GLY A 180 -12.47 9.26 -2.72
C GLY A 180 -12.77 10.74 -2.53
N GLU A 181 -13.61 11.31 -3.40
CA GLU A 181 -14.07 12.69 -3.32
C GLU A 181 -15.03 12.93 -2.14
N GLN A 182 -15.65 11.87 -1.61
CA GLN A 182 -16.67 11.92 -0.58
C GLN A 182 -16.22 11.34 0.78
N LEU A 183 -14.91 11.30 1.07
CA LEU A 183 -14.40 10.65 2.30
C LEU A 183 -14.88 11.30 3.60
N GLU A 184 -15.24 12.56 3.57
CA GLU A 184 -15.74 13.32 4.73
C GLU A 184 -17.27 13.22 4.92
N SER A 185 -17.97 12.58 3.99
CA SER A 185 -19.41 12.38 4.01
C SER A 185 -19.82 10.92 4.18
N THR A 186 -21.09 10.60 4.00
CA THR A 186 -21.59 9.22 3.89
C THR A 186 -22.04 8.99 2.46
N VAL A 187 -21.61 7.89 1.87
CA VAL A 187 -22.03 7.48 0.53
C VAL A 187 -22.81 6.17 0.63
N SER A 188 -24.01 6.18 0.10
CA SER A 188 -24.88 4.99 0.05
C SER A 188 -24.63 4.18 -1.23
N LEU A 189 -25.01 2.89 -1.20
CA LEU A 189 -24.96 2.06 -2.39
C LEU A 189 -25.88 2.57 -3.51
N ASP A 190 -26.98 3.23 -3.14
CA ASP A 190 -27.90 3.87 -4.08
C ASP A 190 -27.23 5.00 -4.86
N GLU A 191 -26.58 5.91 -4.14
CA GLU A 191 -25.85 7.03 -4.77
C GLU A 191 -24.73 6.52 -5.67
N LEU A 192 -23.95 5.52 -5.22
CA LEU A 192 -22.91 4.92 -6.05
C LEU A 192 -23.47 4.31 -7.33
N SER A 193 -24.54 3.53 -7.24
CA SER A 193 -25.14 2.86 -8.39
C SER A 193 -25.70 3.86 -9.41
N GLN A 194 -26.30 4.95 -8.94
CA GLN A 194 -26.75 6.06 -9.78
C GLN A 194 -25.57 6.78 -10.45
N HIS A 195 -24.51 7.08 -9.68
CA HIS A 195 -23.34 7.78 -10.21
C HIS A 195 -22.65 7.01 -11.33
N VAL A 196 -22.54 5.69 -11.21
CA VAL A 196 -21.90 4.84 -12.24
C VAL A 196 -22.88 4.26 -13.26
N GLN A 197 -24.18 4.55 -13.13
CA GLN A 197 -25.25 4.16 -14.05
C GLN A 197 -25.41 2.64 -14.22
N VAL A 198 -25.28 1.89 -13.13
CA VAL A 198 -25.56 0.44 -13.08
C VAL A 198 -26.49 0.09 -11.94
N SER A 199 -27.16 -1.06 -11.98
CA SER A 199 -27.98 -1.51 -10.86
C SER A 199 -27.12 -1.83 -9.63
N LYS A 200 -27.69 -1.71 -8.41
CA LYS A 200 -27.01 -2.06 -7.15
C LYS A 200 -26.48 -3.48 -7.15
N GLN A 201 -27.27 -4.44 -7.65
CA GLN A 201 -26.86 -5.83 -7.73
C GLN A 201 -25.64 -5.99 -8.64
N HIS A 202 -25.68 -5.36 -9.81
CA HIS A 202 -24.57 -5.40 -10.76
C HIS A 202 -23.32 -4.72 -10.19
N LEU A 203 -23.46 -3.53 -9.57
CA LEU A 203 -22.34 -2.85 -8.90
C LEU A 203 -21.71 -3.73 -7.82
N ASN A 204 -22.52 -4.35 -6.95
CA ASN A 204 -21.99 -5.25 -5.92
C ASN A 204 -21.22 -6.43 -6.53
N LEU A 205 -21.74 -7.02 -7.62
CA LEU A 205 -21.09 -8.16 -8.28
C LEU A 205 -19.73 -7.76 -8.87
N ILE A 206 -19.70 -6.75 -9.74
CA ILE A 206 -18.45 -6.32 -10.41
C ILE A 206 -17.43 -5.77 -9.42
N PHE A 207 -17.91 -5.05 -8.42
CA PHE A 207 -17.05 -4.47 -7.39
C PHE A 207 -16.38 -5.57 -6.54
N LYS A 208 -17.14 -6.61 -6.13
CA LYS A 208 -16.61 -7.74 -5.38
C LYS A 208 -15.67 -8.60 -6.24
N GLN A 209 -15.95 -8.77 -7.53
CA GLN A 209 -15.06 -9.47 -8.47
C GLN A 209 -13.73 -8.73 -8.66
N SER A 210 -13.77 -7.40 -8.80
CA SER A 210 -12.58 -6.58 -9.03
C SER A 210 -11.75 -6.36 -7.77
N THR A 211 -12.39 -6.10 -6.61
CA THR A 211 -11.70 -5.64 -5.39
C THR A 211 -11.66 -6.68 -4.27
N GLY A 212 -12.48 -7.72 -4.33
CA GLY A 212 -12.70 -8.67 -3.25
C GLY A 212 -13.64 -8.18 -2.14
N TYR A 213 -14.11 -6.93 -2.19
CA TYR A 213 -14.95 -6.28 -1.18
C TYR A 213 -16.29 -5.82 -1.74
N SER A 214 -17.28 -5.64 -0.87
CA SER A 214 -18.48 -4.88 -1.25
C SER A 214 -18.13 -3.37 -1.39
N PRO A 215 -18.90 -2.57 -2.18
CA PRO A 215 -18.67 -1.14 -2.29
C PRO A 215 -18.63 -0.42 -0.93
N VAL A 216 -19.52 -0.79 0.00
CA VAL A 216 -19.60 -0.19 1.34
C VAL A 216 -18.37 -0.55 2.19
N ASP A 217 -17.95 -1.82 2.18
CA ASP A 217 -16.74 -2.25 2.90
C ASP A 217 -15.50 -1.58 2.36
N TYR A 218 -15.42 -1.44 1.04
CA TYR A 218 -14.30 -0.77 0.38
C TYR A 218 -14.25 0.72 0.77
N TYR A 219 -15.38 1.41 0.74
CA TYR A 219 -15.48 2.81 1.16
C TYR A 219 -15.05 3.02 2.63
N LEU A 220 -15.50 2.14 3.52
CA LEU A 220 -15.06 2.18 4.92
C LEU A 220 -13.54 1.98 5.07
N ARG A 221 -12.94 1.12 4.26
CA ARG A 221 -11.48 0.92 4.23
C ARG A 221 -10.73 2.17 3.76
N MET A 222 -11.24 2.83 2.70
CA MET A 222 -10.67 4.11 2.24
C MET A 222 -10.70 5.16 3.36
N LYS A 223 -11.81 5.26 4.11
CA LYS A 223 -11.89 6.17 5.28
C LYS A 223 -10.88 5.84 6.36
N ILE A 224 -10.69 4.57 6.68
CA ILE A 224 -9.70 4.14 7.68
C ILE A 224 -8.28 4.42 7.19
N GLN A 225 -8.00 4.25 5.92
CA GLN A 225 -6.72 4.61 5.34
C GLN A 225 -6.49 6.13 5.39
N ARG A 226 -7.50 6.94 5.09
CA ARG A 226 -7.41 8.39 5.25
C ARG A 226 -7.21 8.78 6.72
N ALA A 227 -7.87 8.08 7.65
CA ALA A 227 -7.65 8.26 9.08
C ALA A 227 -6.21 8.00 9.50
N SER A 228 -5.56 6.96 8.98
CA SER A 228 -4.15 6.70 9.28
C SER A 228 -3.25 7.85 8.85
N GLN A 229 -3.47 8.40 7.66
CA GLN A 229 -2.74 9.58 7.18
C GLN A 229 -2.95 10.81 8.09
N LEU A 230 -4.20 11.06 8.52
CA LEU A 230 -4.51 12.19 9.43
C LEU A 230 -3.87 12.00 10.82
N LEU A 231 -3.81 10.76 11.30
CA LEU A 231 -3.11 10.42 12.56
C LEU A 231 -1.61 10.70 12.48
N ASP A 232 -1.00 10.54 11.29
CA ASP A 232 0.42 10.79 11.03
C ASP A 232 0.72 12.27 10.89
N LEU A 233 -0.13 12.97 10.13
CA LEU A 233 0.13 14.33 9.65
C LEU A 233 -0.36 15.41 10.60
N THR A 234 -1.27 15.10 11.53
CA THR A 234 -1.94 16.09 12.37
C THR A 234 -1.93 15.74 13.86
N ASN A 235 -2.15 16.76 14.70
CA ASN A 235 -2.38 16.58 16.12
C ASN A 235 -3.88 16.49 16.48
N ALA A 236 -4.78 16.39 15.47
CA ALA A 236 -6.20 16.26 15.70
C ALA A 236 -6.51 15.02 16.57
N SER A 237 -7.43 15.13 17.50
CA SER A 237 -7.84 14.02 18.36
C SER A 237 -8.50 12.90 17.53
N ILE A 238 -8.48 11.68 18.05
CA ILE A 238 -9.14 10.53 17.42
C ILE A 238 -10.63 10.82 17.17
N LYS A 239 -11.28 11.54 18.09
CA LYS A 239 -12.67 11.96 17.96
C LYS A 239 -12.86 12.96 16.81
N GLU A 240 -12.01 13.96 16.69
CA GLU A 240 -12.06 14.94 15.59
C GLU A 240 -11.86 14.26 14.24
N ILE A 241 -10.86 13.38 14.10
CA ILE A 241 -10.63 12.63 12.88
C ILE A 241 -11.84 11.76 12.52
N SER A 242 -12.45 11.08 13.50
CA SER A 242 -13.63 10.26 13.24
C SER A 242 -14.82 11.10 12.73
N ILE A 243 -15.05 12.27 13.31
CA ILE A 243 -16.11 13.20 12.90
C ILE A 243 -15.80 13.77 11.50
N GLN A 244 -14.58 14.23 11.26
CA GLN A 244 -14.14 14.74 9.97
C GLN A 244 -14.38 13.72 8.84
N LEU A 245 -14.14 12.45 9.12
CA LEU A 245 -14.40 11.38 8.17
C LEU A 245 -15.86 10.87 8.16
N GLY A 246 -16.79 11.62 8.74
CA GLY A 246 -18.23 11.35 8.70
C GLY A 246 -18.66 10.11 9.48
N PHE A 247 -17.89 9.66 10.49
CA PHE A 247 -18.35 8.64 11.42
C PHE A 247 -19.21 9.26 12.52
N ARG A 248 -20.43 8.76 12.66
CA ARG A 248 -21.36 9.23 13.72
C ARG A 248 -20.95 8.74 15.12
N ASP A 249 -20.29 7.59 15.19
CA ASP A 249 -19.86 6.96 16.45
C ASP A 249 -18.34 6.76 16.46
N PRO A 250 -17.58 7.52 17.29
CA PRO A 250 -16.15 7.37 17.44
C PRO A 250 -15.70 5.99 17.98
N TYR A 251 -16.59 5.30 18.72
CA TYR A 251 -16.29 3.94 19.20
C TYR A 251 -16.37 2.92 18.06
N TYR A 252 -17.37 3.07 17.19
CA TYR A 252 -17.45 2.26 15.97
C TYR A 252 -16.22 2.50 15.09
N PHE A 253 -15.84 3.76 14.88
CA PHE A 253 -14.61 4.11 14.15
C PHE A 253 -13.38 3.41 14.73
N SER A 254 -13.17 3.50 16.06
CA SER A 254 -11.99 2.92 16.71
C SER A 254 -11.95 1.39 16.59
N ARG A 255 -13.10 0.72 16.67
CA ARG A 255 -13.22 -0.74 16.46
C ARG A 255 -12.92 -1.12 15.00
N LEU A 256 -13.47 -0.36 14.06
CA LEU A 256 -13.25 -0.59 12.63
C LEU A 256 -11.77 -0.34 12.26
N PHE A 257 -11.18 0.74 12.76
CA PHE A 257 -9.76 1.04 12.58
C PHE A 257 -8.89 -0.12 13.08
N LYS A 258 -9.14 -0.59 14.31
CA LYS A 258 -8.41 -1.75 14.87
C LYS A 258 -8.60 -3.01 14.03
N LYS A 259 -9.81 -3.26 13.53
CA LYS A 259 -10.10 -4.43 12.67
C LYS A 259 -9.29 -4.39 11.36
N ILE A 260 -9.14 -3.20 10.75
CA ILE A 260 -8.50 -3.04 9.45
C ILE A 260 -6.98 -2.89 9.58
N MET A 261 -6.52 -2.08 10.56
CA MET A 261 -5.09 -1.72 10.73
C MET A 261 -4.35 -2.63 11.73
N GLY A 262 -5.04 -3.53 12.42
CA GLY A 262 -4.46 -4.45 13.40
C GLY A 262 -4.22 -3.85 14.78
N CYS A 263 -4.19 -2.52 14.93
CA CYS A 263 -4.00 -1.82 16.22
C CYS A 263 -5.00 -0.66 16.37
N SER A 264 -5.17 -0.17 17.61
CA SER A 264 -6.07 0.97 17.86
C SER A 264 -5.52 2.26 17.25
N PRO A 265 -6.36 3.29 16.95
CA PRO A 265 -5.89 4.58 16.45
C PRO A 265 -4.86 5.24 17.36
N LEU A 266 -5.03 5.12 18.69
CA LEU A 266 -4.08 5.65 19.68
C LEU A 266 -2.74 4.91 19.63
N ALA A 267 -2.76 3.58 19.58
CA ALA A 267 -1.56 2.77 19.46
C ALA A 267 -0.83 3.05 18.14
N TYR A 268 -1.59 3.20 17.05
CA TYR A 268 -1.04 3.56 15.74
C TYR A 268 -0.27 4.88 15.80
N ARG A 269 -0.88 5.94 16.35
CA ARG A 269 -0.23 7.26 16.52
C ARG A 269 1.01 7.21 17.40
N ASN A 270 0.97 6.48 18.51
CA ASN A 270 2.09 6.40 19.44
C ASN A 270 3.29 5.66 18.83
N ASN A 271 3.04 4.66 17.99
CA ASN A 271 4.10 3.90 17.32
C ASN A 271 4.84 4.70 16.23
N LEU A 272 4.25 5.81 15.76
CA LEU A 272 4.87 6.69 14.76
C LEU A 272 5.75 7.78 15.39
N LYS A 273 5.50 8.11 16.67
CA LYS A 273 6.24 9.17 17.40
C LYS A 273 7.45 8.65 18.18
N GLY A 274 7.69 7.34 18.18
CA GLY A 274 8.83 6.64 18.79
C GLY A 274 9.76 6.05 17.76
#